data_4975bd0b9e07f6503f75015418ac0e80
#
_entry.id   4975bd0b9e07f6503f75015418ac0e80
#
_cell.length_a   1.000
_cell.length_b   1.000
_cell.length_c   1.000
_cell.angle_alpha   90.00
_cell.angle_beta   90.00
_cell.angle_gamma   90.00
#
_symmetry.space_group_name_H-M   'P 1'
#
loop_
_entity.id
_entity.type
_entity.pdbx_description
1 polymer ?
#
loop_
_entity_poly.entity_id
_entity_poly.type
_entity_poly.pdbx_seq_one_letter_code
_entity_poly.pdbx_strand_id
1 'polypeptide(L)'
;PGGVGKSTLARAVSERAAPSYADGVRLVELSALDGGEQVLPALARAVDVVLDVDQPERAMRTIAGLEVLLVLDNCEHVIDDVGSLVDRLTDVAGVRLGVLATSRVRLGLGVESVVEVHPLSAARAFELFAVRTGAIRPSLDLDEVGRDRVATLLTGLDRLPLTIEMAAARLGSMTFDELALAIGEGAPMPVTH
;
A
#
# COMPACT_ATOMS: atom_id res chain seq x y z
N PRO A 1 1.51 -9.85 4.07
CA PRO A 1 0.04 -9.96 4.07
C PRO A 1 -0.62 -8.72 3.48
N GLY A 2 -1.93 -8.85 3.10
CA GLY A 2 -2.77 -7.72 2.76
C GLY A 2 -3.05 -6.86 3.99
N GLY A 3 -3.36 -5.56 3.80
CA GLY A 3 -3.75 -4.68 4.91
C GLY A 3 -2.65 -4.28 5.89
N VAL A 4 -1.38 -4.64 5.65
CA VAL A 4 -0.24 -4.31 6.51
C VAL A 4 0.23 -2.86 6.37
N GLY A 5 -0.31 -2.11 5.39
CA GLY A 5 0.01 -0.69 5.18
C GLY A 5 1.08 -0.40 4.13
N LYS A 6 1.38 -1.34 3.20
CA LYS A 6 2.38 -1.13 2.12
C LYS A 6 2.10 0.12 1.29
N SER A 7 0.89 0.27 0.76
CA SER A 7 0.47 1.43 -0.06
C SER A 7 0.54 2.74 0.73
N THR A 8 0.12 2.72 1.99
CA THR A 8 0.20 3.89 2.89
C THR A 8 1.65 4.30 3.13
N LEU A 9 2.53 3.32 3.39
CA LEU A 9 3.96 3.56 3.58
C LEU A 9 4.60 4.08 2.30
N ALA A 10 4.31 3.46 1.15
CA ALA A 10 4.83 3.89 -0.14
C ALA A 10 4.44 5.35 -0.45
N ARG A 11 3.20 5.72 -0.20
CA ARG A 11 2.71 7.10 -0.36
C ARG A 11 3.45 8.08 0.55
N ALA A 12 3.58 7.77 1.83
CA ALA A 12 4.30 8.62 2.78
C ALA A 12 5.80 8.77 2.46
N VAL A 13 6.44 7.71 1.97
CA VAL A 13 7.84 7.75 1.52
C VAL A 13 7.98 8.57 0.24
N SER A 14 7.07 8.41 -0.71
CA SER A 14 7.10 9.13 -1.97
C SER A 14 6.91 10.64 -1.81
N GLU A 15 6.03 11.07 -0.89
CA GLU A 15 5.87 12.49 -0.54
C GLU A 15 7.18 13.09 0.00
N ARG A 16 7.92 12.34 0.82
CA ARG A 16 9.21 12.76 1.36
C ARG A 16 10.32 12.78 0.32
N ALA A 17 10.28 11.85 -0.63
CA ALA A 17 11.27 11.74 -1.70
C ALA A 17 11.03 12.74 -2.85
N ALA A 18 9.81 13.28 -2.97
CA ALA A 18 9.41 14.14 -4.09
C ALA A 18 10.40 15.30 -4.39
N PRO A 19 10.99 16.00 -3.39
CA PRO A 19 11.95 17.06 -3.67
C PRO A 19 13.25 16.60 -4.37
N SER A 20 13.53 15.30 -4.36
CA SER A 20 14.74 14.72 -5.00
C SER A 20 14.55 14.37 -6.47
N TYR A 21 13.34 14.50 -7.01
CA TYR A 21 12.99 14.16 -8.37
C TYR A 21 12.44 15.39 -9.11
N ALA A 22 13.15 15.87 -10.15
CA ALA A 22 12.78 17.10 -10.86
C ALA A 22 11.43 16.98 -11.59
N ASP A 23 11.10 15.79 -12.12
CA ASP A 23 9.80 15.49 -12.76
C ASP A 23 8.79 14.94 -11.74
N GLY A 24 9.15 14.98 -10.44
CA GLY A 24 8.27 14.68 -9.33
C GLY A 24 8.04 13.20 -9.08
N VAL A 25 6.89 12.89 -8.48
CA VAL A 25 6.45 11.53 -8.15
C VAL A 25 5.19 11.20 -8.95
N ARG A 26 5.11 9.99 -9.47
CA ARG A 26 3.92 9.49 -10.18
C ARG A 26 3.46 8.18 -9.56
N LEU A 27 2.22 8.18 -9.08
CA LEU A 27 1.55 7.00 -8.55
C LEU A 27 0.81 6.29 -9.69
N VAL A 28 1.06 5.00 -9.83
CA VAL A 28 0.38 4.11 -10.78
C VAL A 28 -0.29 2.99 -9.98
N GLU A 29 -1.60 3.07 -9.90
CA GLU A 29 -2.42 2.06 -9.22
C GLU A 29 -2.73 0.94 -10.21
N LEU A 30 -2.13 -0.24 -9.97
CA LEU A 30 -2.21 -1.36 -10.90
C LEU A 30 -3.40 -2.28 -10.63
N SER A 31 -4.04 -2.15 -9.46
CA SER A 31 -5.16 -3.01 -9.04
C SER A 31 -6.34 -3.07 -10.03
N ALA A 32 -6.51 -2.03 -10.85
CA ALA A 32 -7.59 -1.92 -11.83
C ALA A 32 -7.23 -2.47 -13.22
N LEU A 33 -6.01 -2.98 -13.41
CA LEU A 33 -5.58 -3.52 -14.70
C LEU A 33 -6.06 -4.97 -14.85
N ASP A 34 -6.55 -5.31 -16.03
CA ASP A 34 -7.01 -6.67 -16.35
C ASP A 34 -5.86 -7.58 -16.82
N GLY A 35 -4.72 -7.02 -17.24
CA GLY A 35 -3.57 -7.76 -17.71
C GLY A 35 -2.30 -6.91 -17.85
N GLY A 36 -1.17 -7.58 -18.02
CA GLY A 36 0.16 -6.98 -18.05
C GLY A 36 0.41 -6.05 -19.23
N GLU A 37 -0.29 -6.27 -20.36
CA GLU A 37 -0.21 -5.41 -21.54
C GLU A 37 -0.66 -3.96 -21.26
N GLN A 38 -1.40 -3.76 -20.17
CA GLN A 38 -1.90 -2.44 -19.77
C GLN A 38 -0.89 -1.67 -18.88
N VAL A 39 0.19 -2.32 -18.41
CA VAL A 39 1.16 -1.72 -17.47
C VAL A 39 1.89 -0.54 -18.14
N LEU A 40 2.46 -0.72 -19.33
CA LEU A 40 3.14 0.37 -20.04
C LEU A 40 2.19 1.52 -20.41
N PRO A 41 0.98 1.29 -20.93
CA PRO A 41 -0.02 2.33 -21.10
C PRO A 41 -0.35 3.11 -19.82
N ALA A 42 -0.48 2.42 -18.69
CA ALA A 42 -0.75 3.05 -17.40
C ALA A 42 0.43 3.94 -16.94
N LEU A 43 1.67 3.45 -17.09
CA LEU A 43 2.87 4.23 -16.80
C LEU A 43 2.96 5.47 -17.70
N ALA A 44 2.82 5.31 -19.02
CA ALA A 44 2.91 6.40 -19.98
C ALA A 44 1.90 7.50 -19.66
N ARG A 45 0.67 7.11 -19.33
CA ARG A 45 -0.38 8.05 -18.91
C ARG A 45 -0.02 8.79 -17.61
N ALA A 46 0.54 8.08 -16.63
CA ALA A 46 0.88 8.69 -15.35
C ALA A 46 2.00 9.74 -15.44
N VAL A 47 2.87 9.63 -16.45
CA VAL A 47 3.98 10.58 -16.70
C VAL A 47 3.72 11.50 -17.90
N ASP A 48 2.49 11.57 -18.41
CA ASP A 48 2.07 12.40 -19.53
C ASP A 48 2.87 12.14 -20.84
N VAL A 49 3.32 10.89 -21.05
CA VAL A 49 4.03 10.45 -22.25
C VAL A 49 3.04 9.85 -23.23
N VAL A 50 3.08 10.31 -24.50
CA VAL A 50 2.25 9.73 -25.56
C VAL A 50 2.79 8.35 -25.94
N LEU A 51 1.93 7.33 -25.80
CA LEU A 51 2.23 5.98 -26.21
C LEU A 51 1.76 5.77 -27.66
N ASP A 52 2.72 5.54 -28.55
CA ASP A 52 2.48 5.05 -29.89
C ASP A 52 2.51 3.51 -29.84
N VAL A 53 1.39 2.89 -30.20
CA VAL A 53 1.23 1.41 -30.14
C VAL A 53 2.21 0.71 -31.09
N ASP A 54 2.53 1.34 -32.21
CA ASP A 54 3.49 0.81 -33.19
C ASP A 54 4.96 1.02 -32.77
N GLN A 55 5.21 1.93 -31.83
CA GLN A 55 6.56 2.28 -31.34
C GLN A 55 6.66 2.36 -29.82
N PRO A 56 6.36 1.30 -29.07
CA PRO A 56 6.36 1.33 -27.59
C PRO A 56 7.74 1.66 -27.01
N GLU A 57 8.82 1.29 -27.70
CA GLU A 57 10.21 1.58 -27.29
C GLU A 57 10.50 3.08 -27.22
N ARG A 58 9.81 3.90 -27.99
CA ARG A 58 9.95 5.36 -27.92
C ARG A 58 9.41 5.90 -26.61
N ALA A 59 8.23 5.44 -26.19
CA ALA A 59 7.65 5.81 -24.90
C ALA A 59 8.53 5.36 -23.74
N MET A 60 9.06 4.13 -23.79
CA MET A 60 9.97 3.59 -22.77
C MET A 60 11.23 4.46 -22.63
N ARG A 61 11.89 4.81 -23.73
CA ARG A 61 13.07 5.70 -23.71
C ARG A 61 12.75 7.08 -23.15
N THR A 62 11.57 7.61 -23.46
CA THR A 62 11.13 8.89 -22.92
C THR A 62 10.93 8.81 -21.42
N ILE A 63 10.25 7.77 -20.92
CA ILE A 63 10.04 7.53 -19.49
C ILE A 63 11.38 7.33 -18.78
N ALA A 64 12.28 6.51 -19.34
CA ALA A 64 13.59 6.24 -18.77
C ALA A 64 14.48 7.50 -18.68
N GLY A 65 14.22 8.51 -19.49
CA GLY A 65 14.93 9.80 -19.47
C GLY A 65 14.45 10.79 -18.43
N LEU A 66 13.33 10.52 -17.73
CA LEU A 66 12.76 11.39 -16.72
C LEU A 66 13.51 11.29 -15.38
N GLU A 67 13.54 12.40 -14.63
CA GLU A 67 13.95 12.44 -13.23
C GLU A 67 12.74 12.24 -12.32
N VAL A 68 12.14 11.06 -12.35
CA VAL A 68 10.86 10.75 -11.71
C VAL A 68 10.95 9.57 -10.75
N LEU A 69 10.18 9.61 -9.67
CA LEU A 69 9.89 8.43 -8.84
C LEU A 69 8.57 7.82 -9.30
N LEU A 70 8.62 6.63 -9.90
CA LEU A 70 7.43 5.83 -10.21
C LEU A 70 7.04 5.02 -8.98
N VAL A 71 5.83 5.20 -8.49
CA VAL A 71 5.26 4.41 -7.38
C VAL A 71 4.23 3.46 -7.98
N LEU A 72 4.57 2.18 -8.04
CA LEU A 72 3.74 1.12 -8.61
C LEU A 72 3.02 0.41 -7.46
N ASP A 73 1.73 0.65 -7.33
CA ASP A 73 0.97 0.08 -6.21
C ASP A 73 0.17 -1.15 -6.63
N ASN A 74 0.22 -2.19 -5.79
CA ASN A 74 -0.51 -3.44 -5.96
C ASN A 74 -0.09 -4.26 -7.20
N CYS A 75 1.22 -4.57 -7.30
CA CYS A 75 1.80 -5.25 -8.48
C CYS A 75 1.49 -6.74 -8.57
N GLU A 76 0.93 -7.37 -7.54
CA GLU A 76 0.91 -8.83 -7.38
C GLU A 76 0.24 -9.62 -8.50
N HIS A 77 -0.76 -9.07 -9.18
CA HIS A 77 -1.52 -9.76 -10.24
C HIS A 77 -0.88 -9.58 -11.65
N VAL A 78 0.04 -8.62 -11.79
CA VAL A 78 0.79 -8.35 -13.03
C VAL A 78 2.30 -8.34 -12.77
N ILE A 79 2.76 -9.16 -11.83
CA ILE A 79 4.11 -9.09 -11.27
C ILE A 79 5.20 -9.33 -12.32
N ASP A 80 5.02 -10.31 -13.20
CA ASP A 80 5.99 -10.68 -14.23
C ASP A 80 6.13 -9.58 -15.28
N ASP A 81 5.01 -8.97 -15.68
CA ASP A 81 4.97 -7.88 -16.64
C ASP A 81 5.59 -6.60 -16.05
N VAL A 82 5.28 -6.29 -14.80
CA VAL A 82 5.90 -5.19 -14.06
C VAL A 82 7.40 -5.42 -13.92
N GLY A 83 7.82 -6.62 -13.54
CA GLY A 83 9.23 -6.98 -13.43
C GLY A 83 9.96 -6.78 -14.75
N SER A 84 9.44 -7.34 -15.84
CA SER A 84 10.02 -7.22 -17.18
C SER A 84 10.09 -5.76 -17.66
N LEU A 85 9.05 -4.97 -17.38
CA LEU A 85 9.02 -3.57 -17.77
C LEU A 85 10.01 -2.72 -16.96
N VAL A 86 10.10 -2.94 -15.65
CA VAL A 86 11.03 -2.23 -14.77
C VAL A 86 12.47 -2.56 -15.13
N ASP A 87 12.79 -3.82 -15.41
CA ASP A 87 14.11 -4.27 -15.85
C ASP A 87 14.53 -3.50 -17.12
N ARG A 88 13.69 -3.49 -18.14
CA ARG A 88 13.92 -2.78 -19.40
C ARG A 88 14.04 -1.26 -19.21
N LEU A 89 13.25 -0.67 -18.32
CA LEU A 89 13.34 0.75 -18.01
C LEU A 89 14.66 1.08 -17.30
N THR A 90 15.09 0.26 -16.35
CA THR A 90 16.33 0.48 -15.59
C THR A 90 17.59 0.23 -16.41
N ASP A 91 17.54 -0.68 -17.39
CA ASP A 91 18.64 -0.92 -18.32
C ASP A 91 18.93 0.31 -19.22
N VAL A 92 17.89 1.06 -19.56
CA VAL A 92 17.99 2.26 -20.44
C VAL A 92 18.12 3.53 -19.63
N ALA A 93 17.55 3.55 -18.40
CA ALA A 93 17.53 4.72 -17.55
C ALA A 93 18.94 5.05 -17.02
N GLY A 94 19.23 6.33 -16.96
CA GLY A 94 20.30 6.83 -16.10
C GLY A 94 19.92 6.70 -14.62
N VAL A 95 20.78 7.22 -13.74
CA VAL A 95 20.58 7.22 -12.25
C VAL A 95 19.39 8.05 -11.76
N ARG A 96 18.54 8.56 -12.61
CA ARG A 96 17.51 9.55 -12.30
C ARG A 96 16.09 8.99 -12.18
N LEU A 97 15.85 7.78 -12.69
CA LEU A 97 14.58 7.07 -12.56
C LEU A 97 14.59 6.25 -11.27
N GLY A 98 13.67 6.54 -10.35
CA GLY A 98 13.40 5.71 -9.19
C GLY A 98 12.14 4.89 -9.38
N VAL A 99 12.13 3.65 -8.88
CA VAL A 99 10.92 2.82 -8.84
C VAL A 99 10.69 2.34 -7.42
N LEU A 100 9.48 2.55 -6.91
CA LEU A 100 9.00 2.05 -5.64
C LEU A 100 7.77 1.19 -5.89
N ALA A 101 7.89 -0.11 -5.72
CA ALA A 101 6.78 -1.04 -5.94
C ALA A 101 6.22 -1.57 -4.62
N THR A 102 4.90 -1.72 -4.55
CA THR A 102 4.26 -2.47 -3.47
C THR A 102 3.71 -3.79 -4.02
N SER A 103 4.04 -4.88 -3.35
CA SER A 103 3.58 -6.22 -3.74
C SER A 103 3.59 -7.16 -2.53
N ARG A 104 2.92 -8.31 -2.64
CA ARG A 104 3.01 -9.43 -1.70
C ARG A 104 4.15 -10.39 -2.04
N VAL A 105 4.63 -10.34 -3.25
CA VAL A 105 5.75 -11.15 -3.76
C VAL A 105 6.82 -10.23 -4.35
N ARG A 106 8.05 -10.72 -4.49
CA ARG A 106 9.17 -9.97 -5.08
C ARG A 106 8.97 -9.83 -6.59
N LEU A 107 9.47 -8.73 -7.16
CA LEU A 107 9.54 -8.58 -8.62
C LEU A 107 10.60 -9.50 -9.25
N GLY A 108 11.58 -9.95 -8.46
CA GLY A 108 12.62 -10.86 -8.93
C GLY A 108 13.75 -10.19 -9.70
N LEU A 109 13.93 -8.88 -9.58
CA LEU A 109 14.97 -8.12 -10.27
C LEU A 109 16.31 -8.20 -9.52
N GLY A 110 17.41 -8.28 -10.27
CA GLY A 110 18.75 -8.36 -9.68
C GLY A 110 19.18 -7.12 -8.89
N VAL A 111 18.58 -5.98 -9.20
CA VAL A 111 18.84 -4.67 -8.53
C VAL A 111 17.80 -4.33 -7.46
N GLU A 112 16.86 -5.24 -7.19
CA GLU A 112 15.75 -5.02 -6.24
C GLU A 112 16.24 -4.96 -4.80
N SER A 113 15.89 -3.88 -4.10
CA SER A 113 16.02 -3.77 -2.65
C SER A 113 14.67 -4.00 -1.98
N VAL A 114 14.54 -5.11 -1.26
CA VAL A 114 13.27 -5.50 -0.63
C VAL A 114 13.18 -4.98 0.80
N VAL A 115 12.12 -4.24 1.08
CA VAL A 115 11.74 -3.82 2.44
C VAL A 115 10.51 -4.59 2.87
N GLU A 116 10.66 -5.45 3.86
CA GLU A 116 9.54 -6.22 4.41
C GLU A 116 8.75 -5.36 5.40
N VAL A 117 7.44 -5.22 5.15
CA VAL A 117 6.52 -4.50 6.03
C VAL A 117 5.83 -5.50 6.95
N HIS A 118 6.08 -5.38 8.24
CA HIS A 118 5.50 -6.22 9.28
C HIS A 118 4.24 -5.60 9.90
N PRO A 119 3.39 -6.42 10.55
CA PRO A 119 2.31 -5.92 11.39
C PRO A 119 2.80 -4.91 12.44
N LEU A 120 1.91 -4.09 12.93
CA LEU A 120 2.25 -3.09 13.96
C LEU A 120 2.74 -3.76 15.24
N SER A 121 3.67 -3.10 15.93
CA SER A 121 3.97 -3.46 17.32
C SER A 121 2.72 -3.29 18.20
N ALA A 122 2.66 -3.98 19.35
CA ALA A 122 1.52 -3.87 20.26
C ALA A 122 1.22 -2.40 20.65
N ALA A 123 2.27 -1.61 20.91
CA ALA A 123 2.13 -0.20 21.24
C ALA A 123 1.54 0.62 20.10
N ARG A 124 2.03 0.42 18.86
CA ARG A 124 1.52 1.13 17.67
C ARG A 124 0.12 0.70 17.27
N ALA A 125 -0.21 -0.57 17.44
CA ALA A 125 -1.55 -1.09 17.22
C ALA A 125 -2.56 -0.46 18.19
N PHE A 126 -2.19 -0.35 19.49
CA PHE A 126 -3.01 0.33 20.49
C PHE A 126 -3.19 1.82 20.17
N GLU A 127 -2.11 2.51 19.81
CA GLU A 127 -2.13 3.93 19.45
C GLU A 127 -3.06 4.21 18.25
N LEU A 128 -2.95 3.38 17.19
CA LEU A 128 -3.83 3.46 16.02
C LEU A 128 -5.30 3.24 16.41
N PHE A 129 -5.57 2.19 17.18
CA PHE A 129 -6.91 1.86 17.64
C PHE A 129 -7.50 2.99 18.48
N ALA A 130 -6.74 3.54 19.43
CA ALA A 130 -7.19 4.63 20.28
C ALA A 130 -7.52 5.90 19.49
N VAL A 131 -6.66 6.28 18.54
CA VAL A 131 -6.91 7.44 17.65
C VAL A 131 -8.18 7.25 16.82
N ARG A 132 -8.35 6.07 16.20
CA ARG A 132 -9.53 5.78 15.36
C ARG A 132 -10.81 5.69 16.20
N THR A 133 -10.75 5.04 17.35
CA THR A 133 -11.90 4.93 18.26
C THR A 133 -12.30 6.29 18.82
N GLY A 134 -11.34 7.13 19.23
CA GLY A 134 -11.61 8.48 19.73
C GLY A 134 -12.30 9.38 18.70
N ALA A 135 -12.00 9.18 17.41
CA ALA A 135 -12.69 9.90 16.32
C ALA A 135 -14.12 9.44 16.08
N ILE A 136 -14.45 8.16 16.33
CA ILE A 136 -15.74 7.55 16.03
C ILE A 136 -16.66 7.55 17.25
N ARG A 137 -16.11 7.24 18.41
CA ARG A 137 -16.82 7.15 19.68
C ARG A 137 -16.02 7.81 20.81
N PRO A 138 -16.02 9.15 20.88
CA PRO A 138 -15.26 9.92 21.89
C PRO A 138 -15.63 9.58 23.33
N SER A 139 -16.83 9.05 23.58
CA SER A 139 -17.30 8.65 24.91
C SER A 139 -16.78 7.30 25.39
N LEU A 140 -16.08 6.53 24.55
CA LEU A 140 -15.53 5.24 24.93
C LEU A 140 -14.15 5.45 25.57
N ASP A 141 -14.08 5.20 26.87
CA ASP A 141 -12.83 5.22 27.61
C ASP A 141 -12.15 3.84 27.50
N LEU A 142 -11.01 3.79 26.81
CA LEU A 142 -10.25 2.53 26.63
C LEU A 142 -9.52 2.12 27.90
N ASP A 143 -9.28 3.01 28.85
CA ASP A 143 -8.72 2.65 30.16
C ASP A 143 -9.79 1.98 31.03
N GLU A 144 -11.07 2.39 30.95
CA GLU A 144 -12.20 1.69 31.57
C GLU A 144 -12.45 0.31 30.95
N VAL A 145 -12.28 0.17 29.62
CA VAL A 145 -12.35 -1.13 28.93
C VAL A 145 -11.26 -2.07 29.42
N GLY A 146 -10.10 -1.55 29.76
CA GLY A 146 -8.93 -2.29 30.21
C GLY A 146 -7.95 -2.61 29.08
N ARG A 147 -6.69 -2.28 29.30
CA ARG A 147 -5.61 -2.41 28.31
C ARG A 147 -5.40 -3.86 27.85
N ASP A 148 -5.55 -4.83 28.75
CA ASP A 148 -5.37 -6.24 28.43
C ASP A 148 -6.46 -6.76 27.47
N ARG A 149 -7.69 -6.29 27.60
CA ARG A 149 -8.81 -6.63 26.72
C ARG A 149 -8.59 -6.04 25.32
N VAL A 150 -8.15 -4.77 25.27
CA VAL A 150 -7.79 -4.13 23.99
C VAL A 150 -6.61 -4.85 23.33
N ALA A 151 -5.57 -5.23 24.09
CA ALA A 151 -4.44 -5.97 23.58
C ALA A 151 -4.83 -7.36 23.02
N THR A 152 -5.76 -8.04 23.67
CA THR A 152 -6.32 -9.33 23.20
C THR A 152 -7.06 -9.14 21.89
N LEU A 153 -7.93 -8.14 21.79
CA LEU A 153 -8.65 -7.79 20.57
C LEU A 153 -7.67 -7.49 19.41
N LEU A 154 -6.66 -6.65 19.64
CA LEU A 154 -5.67 -6.28 18.64
C LEU A 154 -4.81 -7.47 18.19
N THR A 155 -4.56 -8.43 19.06
CA THR A 155 -3.87 -9.68 18.73
C THR A 155 -4.74 -10.56 17.83
N GLY A 156 -6.04 -10.65 18.10
CA GLY A 156 -7.01 -11.34 17.25
C GLY A 156 -7.17 -10.68 15.85
N LEU A 157 -6.76 -9.42 15.71
CA LEU A 157 -6.73 -8.70 14.44
C LEU A 157 -5.35 -8.78 13.74
N ASP A 158 -4.45 -9.65 14.18
CA ASP A 158 -3.06 -9.78 13.71
C ASP A 158 -2.27 -8.47 13.76
N ARG A 159 -2.75 -7.47 14.45
CA ARG A 159 -2.20 -6.11 14.51
C ARG A 159 -2.00 -5.47 13.13
N LEU A 160 -2.84 -5.82 12.17
CA LEU A 160 -2.84 -5.23 10.83
C LEU A 160 -3.58 -3.89 10.86
N PRO A 161 -2.99 -2.81 10.31
CA PRO A 161 -3.63 -1.48 10.28
C PRO A 161 -5.06 -1.51 9.75
N LEU A 162 -5.29 -2.18 8.62
CA LEU A 162 -6.61 -2.25 7.99
C LEU A 162 -7.66 -2.90 8.90
N THR A 163 -7.34 -4.04 9.52
CA THR A 163 -8.29 -4.74 10.41
C THR A 163 -8.55 -3.95 11.67
N ILE A 164 -7.55 -3.22 12.18
CA ILE A 164 -7.71 -2.31 13.32
C ILE A 164 -8.65 -1.14 12.99
N GLU A 165 -8.47 -0.50 11.83
CA GLU A 165 -9.33 0.59 11.37
C GLU A 165 -10.77 0.12 11.16
N MET A 166 -10.97 -1.05 10.55
CA MET A 166 -12.28 -1.66 10.37
C MET A 166 -12.94 -1.99 11.71
N ALA A 167 -12.19 -2.51 12.68
CA ALA A 167 -12.68 -2.81 14.02
C ALA A 167 -13.10 -1.53 14.77
N ALA A 168 -12.27 -0.49 14.72
CA ALA A 168 -12.60 0.80 15.31
C ALA A 168 -13.88 1.39 14.69
N ALA A 169 -14.04 1.32 13.36
CA ALA A 169 -15.22 1.82 12.67
C ALA A 169 -16.53 1.16 13.18
N ARG A 170 -16.48 -0.13 13.52
CA ARG A 170 -17.64 -0.86 14.05
C ARG A 170 -18.11 -0.38 15.43
N LEU A 171 -17.23 0.22 16.21
CA LEU A 171 -17.60 0.80 17.51
C LEU A 171 -18.58 1.97 17.39
N GLY A 172 -18.84 2.48 16.19
CA GLY A 172 -19.92 3.42 15.91
C GLY A 172 -21.31 2.81 16.03
N SER A 173 -21.45 1.48 15.86
CA SER A 173 -22.73 0.76 15.82
C SER A 173 -22.84 -0.39 16.82
N MET A 174 -21.74 -0.80 17.47
CA MET A 174 -21.74 -1.87 18.46
C MET A 174 -20.87 -1.52 19.67
N THR A 175 -21.04 -2.27 20.75
CA THR A 175 -20.23 -2.15 21.96
C THR A 175 -18.87 -2.81 21.79
N PHE A 176 -17.93 -2.51 22.68
CA PHE A 176 -16.61 -3.20 22.70
C PHE A 176 -16.76 -4.71 22.95
N ASP A 177 -17.70 -5.10 23.81
CA ASP A 177 -17.94 -6.51 24.14
C ASP A 177 -18.45 -7.31 22.94
N GLU A 178 -19.40 -6.74 22.21
CA GLU A 178 -19.91 -7.35 20.96
C GLU A 178 -18.81 -7.47 19.90
N LEU A 179 -17.96 -6.44 19.76
CA LEU A 179 -16.84 -6.47 18.84
C LEU A 179 -15.81 -7.53 19.22
N ALA A 180 -15.46 -7.61 20.51
CA ALA A 180 -14.49 -8.58 21.01
C ALA A 180 -15.00 -10.02 20.83
N LEU A 181 -16.29 -10.28 21.07
CA LEU A 181 -16.92 -11.56 20.84
C LEU A 181 -16.87 -11.95 19.35
N ALA A 182 -17.29 -11.03 18.46
CA ALA A 182 -17.29 -11.27 17.02
C ALA A 182 -15.91 -11.63 16.47
N ILE A 183 -14.84 -10.97 16.97
CA ILE A 183 -13.46 -11.27 16.57
C ILE A 183 -13.00 -12.60 17.16
N GLY A 184 -13.33 -12.90 18.43
CA GLY A 184 -12.97 -14.16 19.10
C GLY A 184 -13.61 -15.39 18.46
N GLU A 185 -14.79 -15.25 17.88
CA GLU A 185 -15.50 -16.30 17.15
C GLU A 185 -15.03 -16.47 15.70
N GLY A 186 -14.05 -15.69 15.25
CA GLY A 186 -13.53 -15.76 13.89
C GLY A 186 -14.53 -15.27 12.82
N ALA A 187 -15.53 -14.47 13.22
CA ALA A 187 -16.51 -13.93 12.29
C ALA A 187 -15.80 -13.10 11.21
N PRO A 188 -16.06 -13.35 9.90
CA PRO A 188 -15.43 -12.62 8.84
C PRO A 188 -15.74 -11.13 8.98
N MET A 189 -14.68 -10.29 8.92
CA MET A 189 -14.84 -8.84 8.90
C MET A 189 -15.39 -8.44 7.53
N PRO A 190 -16.70 -8.12 7.38
CA PRO A 190 -17.21 -7.68 6.08
C PRO A 190 -16.52 -6.38 5.69
N VAL A 191 -15.96 -6.37 4.49
CA VAL A 191 -15.38 -5.19 3.87
C VAL A 191 -16.55 -4.30 3.48
N THR A 192 -16.71 -3.17 4.16
CA THR A 192 -17.61 -2.10 3.66
C THR A 192 -16.92 -1.46 2.46
N HIS A 193 -17.55 -1.58 1.30
CA HIS A 193 -17.17 -0.89 0.06
C HIS A 193 -17.41 0.62 0.18
#